data_a6d519b93f7314d5040c675f2840ed73
#
_entry.id   a6d519b93f7314d5040c675f2840ed73
#
_cell.length_a   1.000
_cell.length_b   1.000
_cell.length_c   1.000
_cell.angle_alpha   90.00
_cell.angle_beta   90.00
_cell.angle_gamma   90.00
#
_symmetry.space_group_name_H-M   'P 1'
#
loop_
_entity.id
_entity.type
_entity.pdbx_description
1 polymer ?
#
loop_
_entity_poly.entity_id
_entity_poly.type
_entity_poly.pdbx_seq_one_letter_code
_entity_poly.pdbx_strand_id
1 'polypeptide(L)'
;MPATRKRRKLIKTAETVPYWWHSIDLGEGVVTPGHRTAEELDRLWLDLGLPDLASRSVLDVGAWDGYFSFRAEDAGATRVVALDHYAWSVDLAAQKRYWEQCRRNGARPAPPHTMPDLWKPDQLPGKAGFDAAHRARDSKVESMVGDFMTMDLDRLGRFDVVLLLGVIDHVRHPLLALERLSRVTGELLVIGSEAVAVPGFEHHGFCEFFEDGQPHGDATTCWAINRRALVGMCHIVGFSRVEGGDGPEARPRSMEALHRYYLVVRAWR
;
A
#
# COMPACT_ATOMS: atom_id res chain seq x y z
N MET A 1 -12.27 30.94 16.77
CA MET A 1 -10.93 31.50 17.06
C MET A 1 -10.11 31.54 15.78
N PRO A 2 -9.27 32.58 15.53
CA PRO A 2 -8.43 32.64 14.34
C PRO A 2 -7.42 31.48 14.38
N ALA A 3 -7.15 30.88 13.21
CA ALA A 3 -6.19 29.78 13.09
C ALA A 3 -4.78 30.21 13.52
N THR A 4 -4.09 29.38 14.29
CA THR A 4 -2.69 29.63 14.71
C THR A 4 -1.77 29.75 13.50
N ARG A 5 -0.59 30.39 13.66
CA ARG A 5 0.41 30.44 12.59
C ARG A 5 0.83 29.04 12.13
N LYS A 6 0.95 28.09 13.06
CA LYS A 6 1.28 26.69 12.78
C LYS A 6 0.18 26.06 11.93
N ARG A 7 -1.10 26.17 12.36
CA ARG A 7 -2.23 25.60 11.63
C ARG A 7 -2.32 26.13 10.19
N ARG A 8 -2.12 27.45 9.98
CA ARG A 8 -2.12 28.04 8.61
C ARG A 8 -1.01 27.46 7.74
N LYS A 9 0.19 27.22 8.30
CA LYS A 9 1.29 26.56 7.57
C LYS A 9 0.93 25.15 7.16
N LEU A 10 0.30 24.36 8.06
CA LEU A 10 -0.14 22.98 7.78
C LEU A 10 -1.22 22.94 6.68
N ILE A 11 -2.20 23.84 6.74
CA ILE A 11 -3.22 23.98 5.68
C ILE A 11 -2.53 24.24 4.32
N LYS A 12 -1.61 25.20 4.27
CA LYS A 12 -0.87 25.47 3.04
C LYS A 12 -0.08 24.25 2.56
N THR A 13 0.51 23.48 3.46
CA THR A 13 1.21 22.23 3.12
C THR A 13 0.26 21.23 2.47
N ALA A 14 -0.94 21.01 3.05
CA ALA A 14 -1.93 20.11 2.50
C ALA A 14 -2.41 20.53 1.09
N GLU A 15 -2.53 21.85 0.86
CA GLU A 15 -3.01 22.41 -0.41
C GLU A 15 -1.94 22.46 -1.52
N THR A 16 -0.64 22.54 -1.16
CA THR A 16 0.44 22.66 -2.15
C THR A 16 0.90 21.33 -2.75
N VAL A 17 0.64 20.21 -2.10
CA VAL A 17 0.89 18.88 -2.67
C VAL A 17 -0.20 18.57 -3.69
N PRO A 18 0.17 18.28 -4.95
CA PRO A 18 -0.81 18.20 -6.04
C PRO A 18 -1.71 16.96 -5.97
N TYR A 19 -1.30 15.93 -5.22
CA TYR A 19 -2.06 14.71 -5.08
C TYR A 19 -1.75 14.02 -3.75
N TRP A 20 -2.79 13.60 -3.04
CA TRP A 20 -2.73 12.77 -1.86
C TRP A 20 -3.53 11.48 -2.10
N TRP A 21 -2.92 10.35 -1.83
CA TRP A 21 -3.63 9.07 -1.84
C TRP A 21 -4.33 8.82 -0.52
N HIS A 22 -3.63 9.08 0.59
CA HIS A 22 -4.14 8.90 1.93
C HIS A 22 -4.49 10.24 2.59
N SER A 23 -5.57 10.22 3.39
CA SER A 23 -5.87 11.31 4.32
C SER A 23 -5.00 11.19 5.56
N ILE A 24 -4.02 12.10 5.69
CA ILE A 24 -3.01 12.07 6.76
C ILE A 24 -3.24 13.25 7.70
N ASP A 25 -3.30 12.98 9.01
CA ASP A 25 -3.30 14.03 10.03
C ASP A 25 -1.90 14.67 10.13
N LEU A 26 -1.81 15.94 9.80
CA LEU A 26 -0.59 16.75 9.90
C LEU A 26 -0.43 17.41 11.26
N GLY A 27 -1.39 17.23 12.16
CA GLY A 27 -1.49 17.92 13.44
C GLY A 27 -2.39 19.15 13.41
N GLU A 28 -2.70 19.72 14.59
CA GLU A 28 -3.59 20.90 14.76
C GLU A 28 -4.98 20.72 14.10
N GLY A 29 -5.47 19.48 13.93
CA GLY A 29 -6.72 19.16 13.24
C GLY A 29 -6.69 19.44 11.72
N VAL A 30 -5.52 19.39 11.11
CA VAL A 30 -5.35 19.53 9.65
C VAL A 30 -5.11 18.15 9.05
N VAL A 31 -6.05 17.68 8.25
CA VAL A 31 -5.98 16.40 7.52
C VAL A 31 -5.80 16.69 6.03
N THR A 32 -4.94 15.92 5.35
CA THR A 32 -4.73 16.06 3.90
C THR A 32 -5.97 15.57 3.13
N PRO A 33 -6.26 16.12 1.92
CA PRO A 33 -7.42 15.73 1.12
C PRO A 33 -7.13 14.45 0.31
N GLY A 34 -6.89 13.33 0.99
CA GLY A 34 -6.58 12.05 0.37
C GLY A 34 -7.74 11.45 -0.42
N HIS A 35 -7.40 10.64 -1.43
CA HIS A 35 -8.40 9.83 -2.14
C HIS A 35 -9.06 8.80 -1.20
N ARG A 36 -8.26 8.16 -0.33
CA ARG A 36 -8.74 7.31 0.76
C ARG A 36 -9.03 8.18 1.99
N THR A 37 -10.26 8.09 2.50
CA THR A 37 -10.68 8.89 3.66
C THR A 37 -10.01 8.43 4.96
N ALA A 38 -9.95 9.32 5.96
CA ALA A 38 -9.40 8.97 7.27
C ALA A 38 -10.18 7.81 7.92
N GLU A 39 -11.51 7.79 7.79
CA GLU A 39 -12.37 6.73 8.35
C GLU A 39 -12.09 5.36 7.72
N GLU A 40 -11.92 5.30 6.39
CA GLU A 40 -11.55 4.06 5.69
C GLU A 40 -10.18 3.55 6.13
N LEU A 41 -9.22 4.46 6.27
CA LEU A 41 -7.86 4.14 6.65
C LEU A 41 -7.77 3.72 8.13
N ASP A 42 -8.49 4.38 9.02
CA ASP A 42 -8.54 3.99 10.44
C ASP A 42 -9.19 2.61 10.63
N ARG A 43 -10.23 2.32 9.85
CA ARG A 43 -10.84 0.97 9.83
C ARG A 43 -9.85 -0.06 9.33
N LEU A 44 -9.19 0.20 8.20
CA LEU A 44 -8.17 -0.71 7.68
C LEU A 44 -7.04 -0.93 8.68
N TRP A 45 -6.56 0.14 9.36
CA TRP A 45 -5.55 0.00 10.39
C TRP A 45 -5.95 -0.99 11.50
N LEU A 46 -7.20 -0.94 11.94
CA LEU A 46 -7.74 -1.88 12.93
C LEU A 46 -7.83 -3.30 12.35
N ASP A 47 -8.27 -3.44 11.10
CA ASP A 47 -8.42 -4.74 10.41
C ASP A 47 -7.07 -5.42 10.14
N LEU A 48 -5.95 -4.66 10.11
CA LEU A 48 -4.61 -5.25 10.02
C LEU A 48 -4.31 -6.20 11.19
N GLY A 49 -4.93 -5.98 12.37
CA GLY A 49 -4.74 -6.83 13.54
C GLY A 49 -3.29 -6.88 14.00
N LEU A 50 -2.61 -5.73 13.98
CA LEU A 50 -1.21 -5.61 14.38
C LEU A 50 -1.03 -5.90 15.88
N PRO A 51 0.11 -6.46 16.29
CA PRO A 51 0.49 -6.54 17.69
C PRO A 51 0.77 -5.12 18.23
N ASP A 52 0.98 -5.01 19.54
CA ASP A 52 1.55 -3.79 20.12
C ASP A 52 2.90 -3.49 19.43
N LEU A 53 3.01 -2.31 18.83
CA LEU A 53 4.21 -1.89 18.09
C LEU A 53 5.28 -1.24 19.00
N ALA A 54 4.96 -0.98 20.27
CA ALA A 54 5.95 -0.51 21.22
C ALA A 54 7.16 -1.47 21.26
N SER A 55 8.35 -0.92 21.09
CA SER A 55 9.62 -1.67 21.00
C SER A 55 9.81 -2.53 19.74
N ARG A 56 8.95 -2.42 18.73
CA ARG A 56 9.08 -3.15 17.44
C ARG A 56 9.60 -2.25 16.33
N SER A 57 10.24 -2.88 15.37
CA SER A 57 10.65 -2.29 14.10
C SER A 57 9.64 -2.64 12.99
N VAL A 58 9.34 -1.66 12.12
CA VAL A 58 8.36 -1.80 11.04
C VAL A 58 8.97 -1.44 9.69
N LEU A 59 8.78 -2.28 8.69
CA LEU A 59 9.05 -1.99 7.28
C LEU A 59 7.72 -1.84 6.56
N ASP A 60 7.47 -0.67 5.98
CA ASP A 60 6.28 -0.37 5.17
C ASP A 60 6.69 -0.36 3.68
N VAL A 61 6.28 -1.40 2.94
CA VAL A 61 6.66 -1.61 1.53
C VAL A 61 5.54 -1.10 0.61
N GLY A 62 5.87 -0.16 -0.25
CA GLY A 62 4.91 0.60 -1.04
C GLY A 62 4.26 1.72 -0.23
N ALA A 63 5.07 2.44 0.54
CA ALA A 63 4.61 3.40 1.54
C ALA A 63 3.84 4.60 0.97
N TRP A 64 4.02 4.93 -0.32
CA TRP A 64 3.38 6.04 -1.02
C TRP A 64 3.56 7.37 -0.25
N ASP A 65 2.47 8.00 0.25
CA ASP A 65 2.52 9.22 1.06
C ASP A 65 2.65 8.99 2.57
N GLY A 66 2.84 7.71 2.99
CA GLY A 66 3.36 7.33 4.30
C GLY A 66 2.33 7.14 5.42
N TYR A 67 1.03 7.05 5.12
CA TYR A 67 0.01 6.89 6.16
C TYR A 67 0.33 5.76 7.15
N PHE A 68 0.60 4.55 6.67
CA PHE A 68 0.85 3.39 7.53
C PHE A 68 2.20 3.50 8.27
N SER A 69 3.20 4.09 7.63
CA SER A 69 4.48 4.38 8.27
C SER A 69 4.31 5.34 9.46
N PHE A 70 3.57 6.45 9.28
CA PHE A 70 3.33 7.42 10.36
C PHE A 70 2.43 6.85 11.45
N ARG A 71 1.45 6.01 11.10
CA ARG A 71 0.62 5.31 12.10
C ARG A 71 1.43 4.32 12.93
N ALA A 72 2.41 3.63 12.33
CA ALA A 72 3.31 2.75 13.06
C ALA A 72 4.22 3.54 14.02
N GLU A 73 4.72 4.71 13.60
CA GLU A 73 5.46 5.63 14.47
C GLU A 73 4.59 6.11 15.65
N ASP A 74 3.36 6.57 15.39
CA ASP A 74 2.40 7.00 16.42
C ASP A 74 2.04 5.86 17.40
N ALA A 75 2.05 4.61 16.93
CA ALA A 75 1.84 3.42 17.75
C ALA A 75 3.10 3.00 18.56
N GLY A 76 4.17 3.79 18.52
CA GLY A 76 5.36 3.62 19.35
C GLY A 76 6.42 2.69 18.77
N ALA A 77 6.38 2.37 17.48
CA ALA A 77 7.44 1.60 16.83
C ALA A 77 8.80 2.30 17.02
N THR A 78 9.82 1.53 17.38
CA THR A 78 11.17 2.07 17.66
C THR A 78 11.95 2.44 16.42
N ARG A 79 11.63 1.81 15.31
CA ARG A 79 12.19 2.09 14.00
C ARG A 79 11.11 1.84 12.95
N VAL A 80 10.87 2.79 12.07
CA VAL A 80 9.98 2.63 10.92
C VAL A 80 10.73 3.01 9.66
N VAL A 81 10.71 2.12 8.66
CA VAL A 81 11.27 2.38 7.33
C VAL A 81 10.14 2.36 6.31
N ALA A 82 9.93 3.49 5.65
CA ALA A 82 9.06 3.63 4.49
C ALA A 82 9.86 3.33 3.22
N LEU A 83 9.52 2.26 2.53
CA LEU A 83 10.18 1.85 1.29
C LEU A 83 9.22 2.01 0.12
N ASP A 84 9.60 2.78 -0.86
CA ASP A 84 8.86 2.91 -2.12
C ASP A 84 9.81 3.24 -3.28
N HIS A 85 9.41 2.89 -4.46
CA HIS A 85 10.05 3.27 -5.69
C HIS A 85 9.02 3.66 -6.73
N TYR A 86 7.96 2.85 -6.89
CA TYR A 86 7.03 3.02 -7.99
C TYR A 86 6.18 4.28 -7.84
N ALA A 87 5.43 4.42 -6.74
CA ALA A 87 4.58 5.58 -6.51
C ALA A 87 5.42 6.87 -6.43
N TRP A 88 6.61 6.80 -5.84
CA TRP A 88 7.50 7.95 -5.73
C TRP A 88 8.08 8.41 -7.06
N SER A 89 8.25 7.50 -8.03
CA SER A 89 8.75 7.85 -9.37
C SER A 89 7.71 8.45 -10.30
N VAL A 90 6.43 8.34 -9.97
CA VAL A 90 5.33 8.81 -10.82
C VAL A 90 5.02 10.28 -10.57
N ASP A 91 4.91 11.07 -11.65
CA ASP A 91 4.27 12.39 -11.59
C ASP A 91 2.75 12.22 -11.45
N LEU A 92 2.30 12.12 -10.19
CA LEU A 92 0.90 11.83 -9.84
C LEU A 92 -0.07 12.90 -10.37
N ALA A 93 0.36 14.15 -10.45
CA ALA A 93 -0.46 15.23 -11.02
C ALA A 93 -0.63 15.06 -12.53
N ALA A 94 0.44 14.71 -13.24
CA ALA A 94 0.38 14.42 -14.66
C ALA A 94 -0.42 13.13 -14.94
N GLN A 95 -0.23 12.08 -14.12
CA GLN A 95 -0.98 10.84 -14.21
C GLN A 95 -2.49 11.07 -14.04
N LYS A 96 -2.90 11.87 -13.06
CA LYS A 96 -4.32 12.21 -12.86
C LYS A 96 -4.92 12.85 -14.12
N ARG A 97 -4.24 13.83 -14.72
CA ARG A 97 -4.68 14.49 -15.97
C ARG A 97 -4.77 13.49 -17.13
N TYR A 98 -3.78 12.60 -17.24
CA TYR A 98 -3.75 11.55 -18.26
C TYR A 98 -4.92 10.59 -18.11
N TRP A 99 -5.20 10.10 -16.90
CA TRP A 99 -6.34 9.22 -16.62
C TRP A 99 -7.69 9.89 -16.93
N GLU A 100 -7.84 11.18 -16.59
CA GLU A 100 -9.04 11.94 -16.94
C GLU A 100 -9.22 12.08 -18.45
N GLN A 101 -8.13 12.22 -19.20
CA GLN A 101 -8.15 12.25 -20.66
C GLN A 101 -8.53 10.87 -21.23
N CYS A 102 -7.91 9.79 -20.76
CA CYS A 102 -8.25 8.43 -21.17
C CYS A 102 -9.73 8.15 -20.95
N ARG A 103 -10.25 8.47 -19.77
CA ARG A 103 -11.67 8.27 -19.43
C ARG A 103 -12.60 9.06 -20.36
N ARG A 104 -12.29 10.32 -20.67
CA ARG A 104 -13.08 11.13 -21.62
C ARG A 104 -13.09 10.55 -23.03
N ASN A 105 -12.01 9.93 -23.46
CA ASN A 105 -11.85 9.37 -24.80
C ASN A 105 -12.25 7.89 -24.89
N GLY A 106 -12.72 7.26 -23.79
CA GLY A 106 -12.98 5.83 -23.76
C GLY A 106 -11.72 4.98 -23.99
N ALA A 107 -10.54 5.54 -23.76
CA ALA A 107 -9.25 4.89 -23.92
C ALA A 107 -8.78 4.26 -22.60
N ARG A 108 -8.05 3.16 -22.69
CA ARG A 108 -7.39 2.56 -21.53
C ARG A 108 -6.09 3.27 -21.23
N PRO A 109 -5.78 3.58 -19.96
CA PRO A 109 -4.51 4.16 -19.59
C PRO A 109 -3.37 3.13 -19.75
N ALA A 110 -2.21 3.59 -20.20
CA ALA A 110 -0.98 2.83 -20.17
C ALA A 110 -0.33 2.90 -18.78
N PRO A 111 0.44 1.88 -18.36
CA PRO A 111 1.17 1.91 -17.11
C PRO A 111 2.16 3.10 -17.07
N PRO A 112 2.24 3.87 -15.96
CA PRO A 112 3.09 5.06 -15.86
C PRO A 112 4.56 4.81 -16.21
N HIS A 113 5.12 3.66 -15.82
CA HIS A 113 6.52 3.32 -16.08
C HIS A 113 6.87 3.13 -17.56
N THR A 114 5.87 3.06 -18.44
CA THR A 114 6.05 3.01 -19.90
C THR A 114 6.00 4.40 -20.56
N MET A 115 5.74 5.45 -19.78
CA MET A 115 5.50 6.81 -20.26
C MET A 115 6.53 7.80 -19.68
N PRO A 116 7.50 8.29 -20.47
CA PRO A 116 8.56 9.19 -19.97
C PRO A 116 8.04 10.49 -19.33
N ASP A 117 6.87 10.96 -19.77
CA ASP A 117 6.24 12.16 -19.19
C ASP A 117 5.68 11.93 -17.77
N LEU A 118 5.38 10.68 -17.42
CA LEU A 118 4.85 10.30 -16.13
C LEU A 118 5.91 9.67 -15.22
N TRP A 119 6.87 8.95 -15.79
CA TRP A 119 7.88 8.17 -15.06
C TRP A 119 9.17 8.95 -14.89
N LYS A 120 9.47 9.39 -13.67
CA LYS A 120 10.61 10.25 -13.33
C LYS A 120 11.38 9.74 -12.10
N PRO A 121 12.03 8.57 -12.18
CA PRO A 121 12.68 7.94 -11.03
C PRO A 121 13.84 8.74 -10.45
N ASP A 122 14.49 9.60 -11.25
CA ASP A 122 15.58 10.46 -10.77
C ASP A 122 15.08 11.72 -10.03
N GLN A 123 13.81 12.09 -10.19
CA GLN A 123 13.23 13.31 -9.62
C GLN A 123 12.26 13.01 -8.46
N LEU A 124 11.68 11.81 -8.43
CA LEU A 124 10.75 11.32 -7.42
C LEU A 124 9.57 12.29 -7.14
N PRO A 125 8.84 12.78 -8.17
CA PRO A 125 7.78 13.74 -7.96
C PRO A 125 6.63 13.21 -7.10
N GLY A 126 6.38 11.90 -7.13
CA GLY A 126 5.36 11.24 -6.32
C GLY A 126 5.68 11.16 -4.84
N LYS A 127 6.95 11.39 -4.44
CA LYS A 127 7.36 11.45 -3.04
C LYS A 127 6.96 12.73 -2.32
N ALA A 128 6.49 13.75 -3.05
CA ALA A 128 6.18 15.07 -2.51
C ALA A 128 5.18 15.02 -1.34
N GLY A 129 4.18 14.13 -1.39
CA GLY A 129 3.21 13.92 -0.30
C GLY A 129 3.89 13.38 0.96
N PHE A 130 4.67 12.32 0.83
CA PHE A 130 5.44 11.75 1.94
C PHE A 130 6.35 12.81 2.59
N ASP A 131 7.17 13.50 1.79
CA ASP A 131 8.11 14.49 2.30
C ASP A 131 7.41 15.69 2.98
N ALA A 132 6.24 16.08 2.49
CA ALA A 132 5.44 17.14 3.07
C ALA A 132 4.84 16.72 4.42
N ALA A 133 4.25 15.53 4.50
CA ALA A 133 3.71 14.97 5.74
C ALA A 133 4.82 14.71 6.77
N HIS A 134 5.92 14.09 6.36
CA HIS A 134 7.08 13.83 7.20
C HIS A 134 7.60 15.11 7.88
N ARG A 135 7.81 16.19 7.10
CA ARG A 135 8.23 17.48 7.65
C ARG A 135 7.18 18.13 8.54
N ALA A 136 5.90 18.03 8.19
CA ALA A 136 4.82 18.65 8.95
C ALA A 136 4.64 18.00 10.33
N ARG A 137 4.86 16.70 10.42
CA ARG A 137 4.73 15.89 11.63
C ARG A 137 6.01 15.85 12.47
N ASP A 138 7.12 16.38 11.97
CA ASP A 138 8.46 16.20 12.57
C ASP A 138 8.78 14.72 12.79
N SER A 139 8.42 13.90 11.81
CA SER A 139 8.49 12.44 11.86
C SER A 139 9.94 11.95 11.79
N LYS A 140 10.20 10.82 12.44
CA LYS A 140 11.50 10.12 12.43
C LYS A 140 11.50 8.90 11.51
N VAL A 141 10.43 8.66 10.77
CA VAL A 141 10.34 7.58 9.79
C VAL A 141 11.47 7.70 8.78
N GLU A 142 12.28 6.66 8.66
CA GLU A 142 13.32 6.56 7.62
C GLU A 142 12.64 6.38 6.26
N SER A 143 13.03 7.14 5.24
CA SER A 143 12.54 6.92 3.88
C SER A 143 13.64 6.32 2.99
N MET A 144 13.30 5.25 2.30
CA MET A 144 14.21 4.56 1.39
C MET A 144 13.59 4.44 -0.01
N VAL A 145 14.34 4.90 -1.00
CA VAL A 145 13.96 4.75 -2.41
C VAL A 145 14.56 3.46 -2.94
N GLY A 146 13.71 2.52 -3.35
CA GLY A 146 14.19 1.26 -3.91
C GLY A 146 13.05 0.35 -4.33
N ASP A 147 13.29 -0.40 -5.41
CA ASP A 147 12.41 -1.48 -5.82
C ASP A 147 12.72 -2.73 -4.99
N PHE A 148 11.82 -3.09 -4.09
CA PHE A 148 12.00 -4.26 -3.22
C PHE A 148 12.12 -5.59 -3.98
N MET A 149 11.71 -5.62 -5.25
CA MET A 149 11.86 -6.80 -6.11
C MET A 149 13.30 -7.00 -6.62
N THR A 150 14.11 -5.94 -6.65
CA THR A 150 15.47 -5.99 -7.24
C THR A 150 16.58 -5.57 -6.28
N MET A 151 16.30 -4.69 -5.32
CA MET A 151 17.30 -4.22 -4.37
C MET A 151 17.76 -5.31 -3.39
N ASP A 152 18.92 -5.14 -2.80
CA ASP A 152 19.40 -6.01 -1.72
C ASP A 152 18.70 -5.66 -0.40
N LEU A 153 17.61 -6.39 -0.08
CA LEU A 153 16.84 -6.18 1.14
C LEU A 153 17.59 -6.58 2.41
N ASP A 154 18.53 -7.52 2.32
CA ASP A 154 19.29 -8.02 3.48
C ASP A 154 20.09 -6.90 4.15
N ARG A 155 20.44 -5.83 3.41
CA ARG A 155 21.09 -4.62 3.94
C ARG A 155 20.22 -3.80 4.89
N LEU A 156 18.89 -3.95 4.84
CA LEU A 156 17.98 -3.28 5.75
C LEU A 156 17.95 -3.93 7.14
N GLY A 157 18.44 -5.18 7.23
CA GLY A 157 18.26 -6.04 8.39
C GLY A 157 16.86 -6.65 8.44
N ARG A 158 16.51 -7.21 9.58
CA ARG A 158 15.17 -7.79 9.82
C ARG A 158 14.29 -6.80 10.56
N PHE A 159 13.00 -6.87 10.28
CA PHE A 159 11.97 -6.08 10.93
C PHE A 159 11.00 -7.00 11.66
N ASP A 160 10.58 -6.61 12.85
CA ASP A 160 9.59 -7.39 13.60
C ASP A 160 8.28 -7.47 12.83
N VAL A 161 7.84 -6.37 12.21
CA VAL A 161 6.64 -6.31 11.38
C VAL A 161 6.98 -5.77 9.98
N VAL A 162 6.48 -6.45 8.95
CA VAL A 162 6.54 -6.00 7.56
C VAL A 162 5.12 -5.78 7.04
N LEU A 163 4.84 -4.63 6.47
CA LEU A 163 3.58 -4.28 5.83
C LEU A 163 3.74 -4.31 4.31
N LEU A 164 2.83 -5.00 3.62
CA LEU A 164 2.73 -5.07 2.16
C LEU A 164 1.27 -4.79 1.78
N LEU A 165 0.89 -3.52 1.73
CA LEU A 165 -0.51 -3.10 1.63
C LEU A 165 -0.81 -2.46 0.27
N GLY A 166 -1.64 -3.11 -0.56
CA GLY A 166 -1.97 -2.65 -1.91
C GLY A 166 -0.77 -2.70 -2.85
N VAL A 167 0.06 -3.73 -2.76
CA VAL A 167 1.30 -3.86 -3.55
C VAL A 167 1.39 -5.19 -4.27
N ILE A 168 1.02 -6.31 -3.62
CA ILE A 168 1.24 -7.64 -4.19
C ILE A 168 0.44 -7.88 -5.49
N ASP A 169 -0.69 -7.24 -5.62
CA ASP A 169 -1.55 -7.25 -6.81
C ASP A 169 -0.94 -6.50 -8.01
N HIS A 170 0.05 -5.64 -7.77
CA HIS A 170 0.79 -4.90 -8.80
C HIS A 170 2.10 -5.58 -9.22
N VAL A 171 2.63 -6.54 -8.46
CA VAL A 171 3.90 -7.18 -8.80
C VAL A 171 3.70 -8.35 -9.78
N ARG A 172 4.60 -8.46 -10.77
CA ARG A 172 4.53 -9.53 -11.78
C ARG A 172 4.77 -10.93 -11.20
N HIS A 173 5.52 -11.02 -10.11
CA HIS A 173 5.96 -12.28 -9.49
C HIS A 173 5.59 -12.31 -8.01
N PRO A 174 4.30 -12.51 -7.64
CA PRO A 174 3.84 -12.39 -6.26
C PRO A 174 4.50 -13.40 -5.31
N LEU A 175 4.76 -14.64 -5.75
CA LEU A 175 5.47 -15.61 -4.92
C LEU A 175 6.91 -15.17 -4.62
N LEU A 176 7.64 -14.67 -5.63
CA LEU A 176 8.99 -14.13 -5.44
C LEU A 176 8.99 -12.90 -4.50
N ALA A 177 7.97 -12.04 -4.58
CA ALA A 177 7.81 -10.93 -3.65
C ALA A 177 7.74 -11.41 -2.20
N LEU A 178 6.95 -12.44 -1.94
CA LEU A 178 6.83 -13.04 -0.61
C LEU A 178 8.12 -13.74 -0.16
N GLU A 179 8.83 -14.46 -1.05
CA GLU A 179 10.14 -15.05 -0.77
C GLU A 179 11.15 -13.98 -0.31
N ARG A 180 11.18 -12.85 -1.00
CA ARG A 180 12.10 -11.75 -0.66
C ARG A 180 11.75 -11.12 0.69
N LEU A 181 10.47 -10.81 0.91
CA LEU A 181 10.02 -10.19 2.16
C LEU A 181 10.10 -11.15 3.35
N SER A 182 9.92 -12.45 3.13
CA SER A 182 10.09 -13.44 4.20
C SER A 182 11.49 -13.41 4.80
N ARG A 183 12.54 -13.08 4.04
CA ARG A 183 13.94 -13.01 4.52
C ARG A 183 14.15 -11.90 5.55
N VAL A 184 13.47 -10.76 5.34
CA VAL A 184 13.58 -9.58 6.20
C VAL A 184 12.48 -9.49 7.26
N THR A 185 11.51 -10.40 7.26
CA THR A 185 10.47 -10.49 8.29
C THR A 185 10.98 -11.24 9.51
N GLY A 186 10.97 -10.60 10.67
CA GLY A 186 11.36 -11.18 11.95
C GLY A 186 10.24 -11.95 12.63
N GLU A 187 9.05 -11.34 12.71
CA GLU A 187 7.90 -11.88 13.46
C GLU A 187 6.65 -12.00 12.57
N LEU A 188 6.22 -10.92 11.94
CA LEU A 188 4.93 -10.81 11.26
C LEU A 188 5.04 -10.11 9.91
N LEU A 189 4.51 -10.74 8.86
CA LEU A 189 4.18 -10.09 7.59
C LEU A 189 2.67 -9.88 7.49
N VAL A 190 2.23 -8.66 7.23
CA VAL A 190 0.84 -8.31 6.97
C VAL A 190 0.68 -7.92 5.51
N ILE A 191 -0.20 -8.61 4.80
CA ILE A 191 -0.46 -8.40 3.38
C ILE A 191 -1.90 -7.92 3.25
N GLY A 192 -2.10 -6.76 2.62
CA GLY A 192 -3.41 -6.27 2.21
C GLY A 192 -3.46 -6.19 0.68
N SER A 193 -4.46 -6.79 0.06
CA SER A 193 -4.53 -6.86 -1.40
C SER A 193 -5.96 -7.01 -1.91
N GLU A 194 -6.16 -6.60 -3.15
CA GLU A 194 -7.31 -7.03 -3.94
C GLU A 194 -7.32 -8.55 -4.03
N ALA A 195 -8.48 -9.15 -3.78
CA ALA A 195 -8.67 -10.58 -3.80
C ALA A 195 -9.94 -10.96 -4.55
N VAL A 196 -10.01 -12.22 -4.96
CA VAL A 196 -11.16 -12.76 -5.69
C VAL A 196 -11.74 -13.97 -4.96
N ALA A 197 -13.06 -14.05 -4.91
CA ALA A 197 -13.78 -15.25 -4.47
C ALA A 197 -14.66 -15.75 -5.60
N VAL A 198 -14.69 -17.08 -5.77
CA VAL A 198 -15.59 -17.75 -6.69
C VAL A 198 -16.38 -18.78 -5.89
N PRO A 199 -17.72 -18.65 -5.78
CA PRO A 199 -18.55 -19.58 -5.03
C PRO A 199 -18.33 -21.03 -5.48
N GLY A 200 -18.16 -21.94 -4.52
CA GLY A 200 -17.88 -23.36 -4.77
C GLY A 200 -16.40 -23.69 -5.02
N PHE A 201 -15.51 -22.70 -5.04
CA PHE A 201 -14.06 -22.88 -5.23
C PHE A 201 -13.23 -22.42 -4.04
N GLU A 202 -13.83 -22.30 -2.86
CA GLU A 202 -13.18 -21.78 -1.63
C GLU A 202 -11.97 -22.62 -1.20
N HIS A 203 -11.97 -23.91 -1.56
CA HIS A 203 -10.89 -24.86 -1.22
C HIS A 203 -9.77 -24.91 -2.28
N HIS A 204 -9.92 -24.19 -3.40
CA HIS A 204 -8.91 -24.15 -4.47
C HIS A 204 -8.11 -22.84 -4.40
N GLY A 205 -6.79 -22.95 -4.53
CA GLY A 205 -5.93 -21.78 -4.72
C GLY A 205 -5.96 -21.35 -6.18
N PHE A 206 -6.36 -20.11 -6.47
CA PHE A 206 -6.32 -19.55 -7.82
C PHE A 206 -6.07 -18.03 -7.77
N CYS A 207 -5.66 -17.50 -8.92
CA CYS A 207 -5.47 -16.07 -9.12
C CYS A 207 -6.22 -15.66 -10.39
N GLU A 208 -6.94 -14.56 -10.34
CA GLU A 208 -7.42 -13.89 -11.54
C GLU A 208 -6.28 -13.03 -12.10
N PHE A 209 -5.99 -13.15 -13.39
CA PHE A 209 -4.99 -12.34 -14.07
C PHE A 209 -5.66 -11.23 -14.87
N PHE A 210 -5.11 -10.02 -14.76
CA PHE A 210 -5.55 -8.85 -15.50
C PHE A 210 -4.49 -8.46 -16.51
N GLU A 211 -4.69 -8.80 -17.79
CA GLU A 211 -3.75 -8.46 -18.86
C GLU A 211 -3.69 -6.95 -19.14
N ASP A 212 -4.72 -6.22 -18.74
CA ASP A 212 -4.95 -4.82 -19.11
C ASP A 212 -5.36 -3.91 -17.92
N GLY A 213 -5.12 -4.33 -16.69
CA GLY A 213 -5.37 -3.50 -15.52
C GLY A 213 -6.86 -3.18 -15.29
N GLN A 214 -7.74 -4.15 -15.45
CA GLN A 214 -9.20 -3.98 -15.36
C GLN A 214 -9.73 -3.48 -14.01
N PRO A 215 -9.23 -3.90 -12.83
CA PRO A 215 -9.77 -3.42 -11.59
C PRO A 215 -9.52 -1.93 -11.44
N HIS A 216 -10.59 -1.18 -11.18
CA HIS A 216 -10.55 0.26 -10.91
C HIS A 216 -9.92 1.13 -12.02
N GLY A 217 -9.66 0.56 -13.22
CA GLY A 217 -8.99 1.28 -14.32
C GLY A 217 -7.50 1.53 -14.07
N ASP A 218 -6.90 0.83 -13.13
CA ASP A 218 -5.45 0.89 -12.87
C ASP A 218 -4.71 -0.10 -13.76
N ALA A 219 -3.95 0.42 -14.72
CA ALA A 219 -3.17 -0.37 -15.67
C ALA A 219 -2.00 -1.14 -15.03
N THR A 220 -1.75 -0.97 -13.75
CA THR A 220 -0.67 -1.64 -13.03
C THR A 220 -1.13 -2.85 -12.23
N THR A 221 -2.43 -3.01 -11.98
CA THR A 221 -2.97 -4.18 -11.29
C THR A 221 -2.90 -5.40 -12.19
N CYS A 222 -2.15 -6.42 -11.76
CA CYS A 222 -1.96 -7.66 -12.52
C CYS A 222 -2.82 -8.81 -11.99
N TRP A 223 -3.12 -8.83 -10.70
CA TRP A 223 -3.68 -9.99 -10.01
C TRP A 223 -4.80 -9.63 -9.05
N ALA A 224 -5.78 -10.54 -8.93
CA ALA A 224 -6.54 -10.72 -7.69
C ALA A 224 -6.29 -12.15 -7.20
N ILE A 225 -5.62 -12.28 -6.06
CA ILE A 225 -5.20 -13.57 -5.51
C ILE A 225 -6.24 -14.01 -4.50
N ASN A 226 -6.80 -15.23 -4.65
CA ASN A 226 -7.76 -15.69 -3.67
C ASN A 226 -7.08 -16.03 -2.32
N ARG A 227 -7.87 -16.02 -1.25
CA ARG A 227 -7.38 -16.27 0.10
C ARG A 227 -6.57 -17.58 0.20
N ARG A 228 -7.08 -18.65 -0.42
CA ARG A 228 -6.44 -19.98 -0.37
C ARG A 228 -5.05 -19.98 -1.03
N ALA A 229 -4.92 -19.31 -2.19
CA ALA A 229 -3.63 -19.19 -2.87
C ALA A 229 -2.64 -18.35 -2.05
N LEU A 230 -3.07 -17.17 -1.55
CA LEU A 230 -2.19 -16.29 -0.78
C LEU A 230 -1.70 -16.93 0.52
N VAL A 231 -2.58 -17.61 1.25
CA VAL A 231 -2.21 -18.39 2.44
C VAL A 231 -1.21 -19.50 2.07
N GLY A 232 -1.46 -20.24 0.99
CA GLY A 232 -0.54 -21.28 0.49
C GLY A 232 0.83 -20.73 0.11
N MET A 233 0.88 -19.59 -0.58
CA MET A 233 2.14 -18.91 -0.92
C MET A 233 2.93 -18.52 0.34
N CYS A 234 2.27 -17.99 1.37
CA CYS A 234 2.93 -17.67 2.64
C CYS A 234 3.55 -18.90 3.31
N HIS A 235 2.85 -20.05 3.30
CA HIS A 235 3.41 -21.30 3.83
C HIS A 235 4.62 -21.79 3.02
N ILE A 236 4.55 -21.72 1.68
CA ILE A 236 5.66 -22.13 0.80
C ILE A 236 6.93 -21.32 1.09
N VAL A 237 6.81 -20.02 1.39
CA VAL A 237 7.97 -19.16 1.69
C VAL A 237 8.42 -19.21 3.16
N GLY A 238 7.84 -20.11 3.97
CA GLY A 238 8.33 -20.48 5.31
C GLY A 238 7.65 -19.79 6.49
N PHE A 239 6.46 -19.20 6.32
CA PHE A 239 5.65 -18.76 7.46
C PHE A 239 4.94 -19.96 8.11
N SER A 240 5.08 -20.10 9.45
CA SER A 240 4.57 -21.24 10.19
C SER A 240 3.06 -21.16 10.48
N ARG A 241 2.57 -19.94 10.76
CA ARG A 241 1.16 -19.65 11.00
C ARG A 241 0.68 -18.57 10.04
N VAL A 242 -0.44 -18.81 9.36
CA VAL A 242 -1.02 -17.86 8.42
C VAL A 242 -2.52 -17.76 8.67
N GLU A 243 -2.98 -16.53 8.91
CA GLU A 243 -4.40 -16.21 9.08
C GLU A 243 -4.82 -15.23 7.99
N GLY A 244 -5.89 -15.55 7.27
CA GLY A 244 -6.56 -14.65 6.35
C GLY A 244 -7.90 -14.26 6.93
N GLY A 245 -8.16 -12.96 7.09
CA GLY A 245 -9.47 -12.47 7.44
C GLY A 245 -10.42 -12.57 6.24
N ASP A 246 -11.66 -12.97 6.50
CA ASP A 246 -12.73 -12.70 5.55
C ASP A 246 -13.03 -11.20 5.68
N GLY A 247 -12.78 -10.42 4.64
CA GLY A 247 -13.19 -9.03 4.64
C GLY A 247 -14.71 -8.91 4.89
N PRO A 248 -15.18 -7.80 5.45
CA PRO A 248 -16.60 -7.62 5.80
C PRO A 248 -17.55 -7.79 4.61
N GLU A 249 -17.05 -7.82 3.40
CA GLU A 249 -17.82 -7.98 2.15
C GLU A 249 -17.65 -9.36 1.48
N ALA A 250 -16.95 -10.31 2.12
CA ALA A 250 -16.67 -11.63 1.56
C ALA A 250 -17.88 -12.58 1.42
N ARG A 251 -19.10 -12.10 1.71
CA ARG A 251 -20.32 -12.86 1.44
C ARG A 251 -20.82 -12.55 0.04
N PRO A 252 -20.73 -13.49 -0.90
CA PRO A 252 -21.25 -13.28 -2.25
C PRO A 252 -22.74 -12.93 -2.20
N ARG A 253 -23.11 -11.83 -2.84
CA ARG A 253 -24.50 -11.41 -2.96
C ARG A 253 -25.30 -12.29 -3.94
N SER A 254 -24.61 -13.10 -4.74
CA SER A 254 -25.19 -14.13 -5.61
C SER A 254 -24.24 -15.30 -5.77
N MET A 255 -24.78 -16.51 -5.86
CA MET A 255 -24.02 -17.77 -6.04
C MET A 255 -23.36 -17.93 -7.42
N GLU A 256 -23.55 -16.99 -8.34
CA GLU A 256 -23.17 -17.14 -9.76
C GLU A 256 -22.11 -16.16 -10.26
N ALA A 257 -21.62 -15.23 -9.41
CA ALA A 257 -20.70 -14.20 -9.86
C ALA A 257 -19.37 -14.23 -9.09
N LEU A 258 -18.28 -14.07 -9.85
CA LEU A 258 -16.96 -13.74 -9.31
C LEU A 258 -17.07 -12.47 -8.45
N HIS A 259 -16.55 -12.53 -7.24
CA HIS A 259 -16.62 -11.44 -6.27
C HIS A 259 -15.23 -10.96 -5.89
N ARG A 260 -14.98 -9.64 -6.01
CA ARG A 260 -13.72 -9.01 -5.59
C ARG A 260 -13.91 -8.31 -4.25
N TYR A 261 -12.87 -8.36 -3.42
CA TYR A 261 -12.87 -7.78 -2.08
C TYR A 261 -11.44 -7.47 -1.63
N TYR A 262 -11.29 -6.62 -0.62
CA TYR A 262 -10.00 -6.39 -0.02
C TYR A 262 -9.73 -7.43 1.05
N LEU A 263 -8.63 -8.17 0.91
CA LEU A 263 -8.20 -9.25 1.81
C LEU A 263 -7.02 -8.80 2.64
N VAL A 264 -7.06 -9.07 3.94
CA VAL A 264 -5.90 -8.94 4.84
C VAL A 264 -5.44 -10.33 5.27
N VAL A 265 -4.17 -10.64 5.04
CA VAL A 265 -3.49 -11.87 5.49
C VAL A 265 -2.37 -11.52 6.45
N ARG A 266 -2.30 -12.24 7.56
CA ARG A 266 -1.24 -12.16 8.56
C ARG A 266 -0.46 -13.46 8.55
N ALA A 267 0.87 -13.37 8.41
CA ALA A 267 1.76 -14.51 8.33
C ALA A 267 2.90 -14.37 9.34
N TRP A 268 2.96 -15.30 10.30
CA TRP A 268 3.98 -15.34 11.37
C TRP A 268 5.08 -16.34 11.08
N ARG A 269 6.28 -15.98 11.51
CA ARG A 269 7.46 -16.85 11.51
C ARG A 269 7.36 -18.01 12.50
#